data_c590c34879bca2e70c23bf7887f94333
#
_entry.id   c590c34879bca2e70c23bf7887f94333
#
_cell.length_a   1.000
_cell.length_b   1.000
_cell.length_c   1.000
_cell.angle_alpha   90.00
_cell.angle_beta   90.00
_cell.angle_gamma   90.00
#
_symmetry.space_group_name_H-M   'P 1'
#
loop_
_entity.id
_entity.type
_entity.pdbx_description
1 polymer ?
#
loop_
_entity_poly.entity_id
_entity_poly.type
_entity_poly.pdbx_seq_one_letter_code
_entity_poly.pdbx_strand_id
1 'polypeptide(L)' 'HFHKLSIRKMQYRVTEINIDFEDDNFELSPTEQQDVINDVMSTTWEACDADDLVEEITSATGFCVNSIDYCYVLK' A
#
# COMPACT_ATOMS: atom_id res chain seq x y z
N HIS A 1 -9.73 -9.67 26.04
CA HIS A 1 -9.46 -9.05 24.75
C HIS A 1 -10.66 -9.15 23.85
N PHE A 2 -10.56 -8.53 22.73
CA PHE A 2 -11.72 -8.54 21.87
C PHE A 2 -11.29 -8.63 20.42
N HIS A 3 -12.26 -8.82 19.58
CA HIS A 3 -12.02 -9.09 18.19
C HIS A 3 -12.58 -8.00 17.33
N LYS A 4 -12.03 -7.91 16.14
CA LYS A 4 -12.56 -7.00 15.14
C LYS A 4 -13.61 -7.70 14.30
N LEU A 5 -14.57 -8.30 14.94
CA LEU A 5 -15.51 -9.13 14.22
C LEU A 5 -16.43 -8.35 13.31
N SER A 6 -16.74 -7.13 13.69
CA SER A 6 -17.67 -6.34 12.91
C SER A 6 -17.01 -5.45 11.89
N ILE A 7 -15.68 -5.46 11.81
CA ILE A 7 -15.00 -4.61 10.88
C ILE A 7 -14.91 -5.30 9.53
N ARG A 8 -15.42 -4.63 8.54
CA ARG A 8 -15.38 -5.13 7.19
C ARG A 8 -14.20 -4.52 6.47
N LYS A 9 -13.45 -5.36 5.80
CA LYS A 9 -12.39 -4.89 4.94
C LYS A 9 -12.96 -4.56 3.59
N MET A 10 -12.47 -3.48 3.03
CA MET A 10 -12.85 -3.06 1.70
C MET A 10 -11.69 -3.31 0.77
N GLN A 11 -11.98 -3.44 -0.50
CA GLN A 11 -10.95 -3.66 -1.49
C GLN A 11 -10.58 -2.34 -2.13
N TYR A 12 -9.29 -2.10 -2.22
CA TYR A 12 -8.74 -0.87 -2.75
C TYR A 12 -7.82 -1.17 -3.90
N ARG A 13 -7.81 -0.27 -4.86
CA ARG A 13 -6.82 -0.29 -5.93
C ARG A 13 -6.06 1.02 -5.87
N VAL A 14 -4.74 0.91 -5.81
CA VAL A 14 -3.89 2.09 -5.78
C VAL A 14 -3.79 2.64 -7.19
N THR A 15 -4.14 3.91 -7.35
CA THR A 15 -4.05 4.56 -8.65
C THR A 15 -2.78 5.35 -8.80
N GLU A 16 -2.21 5.81 -7.68
CA GLU A 16 -0.94 6.51 -7.70
C GLU A 16 -0.32 6.38 -6.32
N ILE A 17 1.00 6.26 -6.24
CA ILE A 17 1.65 6.13 -4.95
C ILE A 17 3.04 6.73 -5.02
N ASN A 18 3.40 7.41 -3.95
CA ASN A 18 4.74 7.95 -3.75
C ASN A 18 5.35 7.25 -2.55
N ILE A 19 6.37 6.45 -2.80
CA ILE A 19 7.02 5.66 -1.76
C ILE A 19 8.35 6.31 -1.43
N ASP A 20 8.68 6.35 -0.14
CA ASP A 20 9.94 6.91 0.34
C ASP A 20 11.00 5.82 0.31
N PHE A 21 11.74 5.78 -0.79
CA PHE A 21 12.82 4.82 -0.92
C PHE A 21 14.12 5.30 -0.27
N GLU A 22 14.15 6.53 0.16
CA GLU A 22 15.36 7.10 0.72
C GLU A 22 15.48 6.92 2.22
N ASP A 23 14.40 6.50 2.84
CA ASP A 23 14.35 6.36 4.29
C ASP A 23 15.13 5.15 4.77
N ASP A 24 15.54 4.30 3.88
CA ASP A 24 16.23 3.08 4.19
C ASP A 24 17.65 3.15 3.67
N ASN A 25 18.52 2.31 4.24
CA ASN A 25 19.89 2.23 3.78
C ASN A 25 20.01 1.50 2.46
N PHE A 26 18.95 0.90 2.00
CA PHE A 26 18.96 0.23 0.72
C PHE A 26 18.84 1.23 -0.40
N GLU A 27 19.68 1.06 -1.39
CA GLU A 27 19.60 1.88 -2.59
C GLU A 27 19.05 1.03 -3.69
N LEU A 28 17.80 1.26 -4.02
CA LEU A 28 17.19 0.58 -5.13
C LEU A 28 17.46 1.36 -6.41
N SER A 29 17.74 0.63 -7.46
CA SER A 29 17.87 1.28 -8.76
C SER A 29 16.51 1.82 -9.20
N PRO A 30 16.46 2.79 -10.11
CA PRO A 30 15.19 3.31 -10.59
C PRO A 30 14.26 2.20 -11.13
N THR A 31 14.84 1.19 -11.75
CA THR A 31 14.06 0.08 -12.26
C THR A 31 13.41 -0.71 -11.12
N GLU A 32 14.17 -0.95 -10.06
CA GLU A 32 13.64 -1.69 -8.92
C GLU A 32 12.57 -0.87 -8.20
N GLN A 33 12.77 0.43 -8.09
CA GLN A 33 11.76 1.30 -7.48
C GLN A 33 10.46 1.25 -8.29
N GLN A 34 10.58 1.29 -9.61
CA GLN A 34 9.42 1.24 -10.47
C GLN A 34 8.73 -0.11 -10.36
N ASP A 35 9.48 -1.18 -10.21
CA ASP A 35 8.90 -2.51 -10.04
C ASP A 35 8.05 -2.59 -8.78
N VAL A 36 8.53 -2.01 -7.69
CA VAL A 36 7.78 -1.98 -6.43
C VAL A 36 6.49 -1.20 -6.65
N ILE A 37 6.56 -0.05 -7.27
CA ILE A 37 5.39 0.79 -7.51
C ILE A 37 4.39 0.05 -8.40
N ASN A 38 4.86 -0.57 -9.46
CA ASN A 38 3.98 -1.31 -10.36
C ASN A 38 3.30 -2.46 -9.64
N ASP A 39 4.04 -3.14 -8.77
CA ASP A 39 3.49 -4.26 -8.02
C ASP A 39 2.39 -3.79 -7.08
N VAL A 40 2.61 -2.68 -6.39
CA VAL A 40 1.60 -2.11 -5.51
C VAL A 40 0.36 -1.73 -6.30
N MET A 41 0.55 -1.10 -7.46
CA MET A 41 -0.57 -0.60 -8.24
C MET A 41 -1.35 -1.71 -8.93
N SER A 42 -0.74 -2.87 -9.13
CA SER A 42 -1.46 -3.99 -9.75
C SER A 42 -2.10 -4.92 -8.74
N THR A 43 -1.90 -4.68 -7.46
CA THR A 43 -2.47 -5.52 -6.40
C THR A 43 -3.79 -4.93 -5.94
N THR A 44 -4.78 -5.79 -5.70
CA THR A 44 -6.00 -5.38 -5.02
C THR A 44 -5.77 -5.56 -3.53
N TRP A 45 -5.81 -4.45 -2.80
CA TRP A 45 -5.51 -4.45 -1.38
C TRP A 45 -6.79 -4.53 -0.56
N GLU A 46 -6.73 -5.21 0.57
CA GLU A 46 -7.84 -5.26 1.50
C GLU A 46 -7.46 -4.51 2.76
N ALA A 47 -8.29 -3.57 3.13
CA ALA A 47 -8.04 -2.75 4.32
C ALA A 47 -9.34 -2.19 4.84
N CYS A 48 -9.34 -1.80 6.10
CA CYS A 48 -10.53 -1.24 6.72
C CYS A 48 -10.75 0.21 6.33
N ASP A 49 -9.66 0.94 6.15
CA ASP A 49 -9.74 2.34 5.76
C ASP A 49 -8.40 2.73 5.12
N ALA A 50 -8.26 4.01 4.82
CA ALA A 50 -7.07 4.50 4.14
C ALA A 50 -5.81 4.32 4.99
N ASP A 51 -5.93 4.56 6.29
CA ASP A 51 -4.77 4.38 7.17
C ASP A 51 -4.33 2.93 7.19
N ASP A 52 -5.29 2.02 7.26
CA ASP A 52 -4.99 0.61 7.25
C ASP A 52 -4.38 0.19 5.91
N LEU A 53 -4.87 0.79 4.82
CA LEU A 53 -4.32 0.52 3.50
C LEU A 53 -2.84 0.88 3.43
N VAL A 54 -2.48 2.04 3.96
CA VAL A 54 -1.09 2.46 3.98
C VAL A 54 -0.24 1.49 4.80
N GLU A 55 -0.76 1.05 5.94
CA GLU A 55 -0.03 0.10 6.77
C GLU A 55 0.17 -1.24 6.06
N GLU A 56 -0.85 -1.69 5.34
CA GLU A 56 -0.72 -2.93 4.59
C GLU A 56 0.37 -2.82 3.53
N ILE A 57 0.39 -1.70 2.82
CA ILE A 57 1.39 -1.50 1.79
C ILE A 57 2.78 -1.38 2.40
N THR A 58 2.90 -0.64 3.48
CA THR A 58 4.18 -0.49 4.17
C THR A 58 4.70 -1.84 4.63
N SER A 59 3.82 -2.67 5.17
CA SER A 59 4.20 -3.99 5.65
C SER A 59 4.63 -4.89 4.49
N ALA A 60 3.96 -4.77 3.37
CA ALA A 60 4.26 -5.63 2.22
C ALA A 60 5.52 -5.21 1.50
N THR A 61 5.78 -3.91 1.40
CA THR A 61 6.92 -3.42 0.65
C THR A 61 8.16 -3.18 1.51
N GLY A 62 7.94 -2.89 2.80
CA GLY A 62 9.03 -2.53 3.69
C GLY A 62 9.43 -1.07 3.61
N PHE A 63 8.69 -0.26 2.87
CA PHE A 63 9.00 1.16 2.70
C PHE A 63 7.84 2.00 3.18
N CYS A 64 8.15 3.22 3.60
CA CYS A 64 7.13 4.16 4.01
C CYS A 64 6.44 4.77 2.79
N VAL A 65 5.17 5.10 2.95
CA VAL A 65 4.39 5.72 1.89
C VAL A 65 4.27 7.20 2.19
N ASN A 66 4.74 8.05 1.27
CA ASN A 66 4.64 9.49 1.42
C ASN A 66 3.25 10.00 1.05
N SER A 67 2.71 9.50 -0.05
CA SER A 67 1.37 9.88 -0.47
C SER A 67 0.80 8.76 -1.31
N ILE A 68 -0.52 8.70 -1.38
CA ILE A 68 -1.19 7.64 -2.10
C ILE A 68 -2.55 8.12 -2.59
N ASP A 69 -2.89 7.72 -3.80
CA ASP A 69 -4.22 7.87 -4.35
C ASP A 69 -4.77 6.47 -4.62
N TYR A 70 -6.03 6.30 -4.35
CA TYR A 70 -6.64 5.00 -4.48
C TYR A 70 -8.12 5.15 -4.82
N CYS A 71 -8.71 4.04 -5.22
CA CYS A 71 -10.14 3.98 -5.40
C CYS A 71 -10.65 2.66 -4.85
N TYR A 72 -11.94 2.61 -4.61
CA TYR A 72 -12.57 1.38 -4.15
C TYR A 72 -12.79 0.46 -5.33
N VAL A 73 -12.60 -0.82 -5.06
CA VAL A 73 -12.90 -1.83 -6.06
C VAL A 73 -14.34 -2.29 -5.81
N LEU A 74 -15.17 -2.06 -6.78
CA LEU A 74 -16.58 -2.44 -6.68
C LEU A 74 -16.77 -3.74 -7.42
N LYS A 75 -17.59 -4.57 -6.85
CA LYS A 75 -17.95 -5.82 -7.48
C LYS A 75 -19.33 -5.79 -8.06
#